data_5eb9eb31120420d4f4f4463498e31c82
#
_entry.id   5eb9eb31120420d4f4f4463498e31c82
#
_cell.length_a   1.000
_cell.length_b   1.000
_cell.length_c   1.000
_cell.angle_alpha   90.00
_cell.angle_beta   90.00
_cell.angle_gamma   90.00
#
_symmetry.space_group_name_H-M   'P 1'
#
loop_
_entity.id
_entity.type
_entity.pdbx_description
1 polymer ?
#
loop_
_entity_poly.entity_id
_entity_poly.type
_entity_poly.pdbx_seq_one_letter_code
_entity_poly.pdbx_strand_id
1 'polypeptide(L)'
;MPLPKPLAELKKDLEEQIGSDLAAAVKTTQGFLSDNQDKRSQTILLEGRLSQIVRDMGTGIIKTEDYQLEVARIRKALLDLVGGLDESDFTPGSPGPASAPVAAVPKFVIIYDQSDEQHATMLNRHLNVLKITKKIRVYNVNETLGEGLIDRAKQEMEDADYLLVLITVNLFNSPDWFELVYNAMGEGRRIIPVRIEKADFEGTGLEKLKSLPSMNRAVSEFGSKDDAYMDIVTELRKLLPR
;
A
#
# COMPACT_ATOMS: atom_id res chain seq x y z
N MET A 1 1.36 -23.97 -0.33
CA MET A 1 1.56 -24.90 -1.48
C MET A 1 2.86 -25.62 -1.27
N PRO A 2 2.98 -26.94 -1.55
CA PRO A 2 4.29 -27.57 -1.55
C PRO A 2 5.18 -26.91 -2.59
N LEU A 3 6.47 -26.78 -2.28
CA LEU A 3 7.46 -26.26 -3.24
C LEU A 3 7.37 -27.06 -4.55
N PRO A 4 7.36 -26.36 -5.71
CA PRO A 4 7.29 -27.03 -7.01
C PRO A 4 8.55 -27.84 -7.31
N LYS A 5 9.65 -27.59 -6.61
CA LYS A 5 10.95 -28.24 -6.73
C LYS A 5 11.68 -28.27 -5.39
N PRO A 6 12.71 -29.11 -5.20
CA PRO A 6 13.60 -29.05 -4.04
C PRO A 6 14.20 -27.65 -3.87
N LEU A 7 14.30 -27.16 -2.62
CA LEU A 7 14.78 -25.80 -2.30
C LEU A 7 16.12 -25.47 -2.95
N ALA A 8 17.06 -26.42 -2.97
CA ALA A 8 18.38 -26.21 -3.58
C ALA A 8 18.31 -25.96 -5.08
N GLU A 9 17.40 -26.66 -5.79
CA GLU A 9 17.18 -26.48 -7.22
C GLU A 9 16.48 -25.15 -7.51
N LEU A 10 15.49 -24.78 -6.68
CA LEU A 10 14.80 -23.51 -6.78
C LEU A 10 15.75 -22.31 -6.59
N LYS A 11 16.65 -22.39 -5.60
CA LYS A 11 17.67 -21.35 -5.40
C LYS A 11 18.58 -21.21 -6.61
N LYS A 12 19.03 -22.31 -7.17
CA LYS A 12 19.89 -22.31 -8.37
C LYS A 12 19.19 -21.67 -9.56
N ASP A 13 17.91 -22.01 -9.80
CA ASP A 13 17.13 -21.41 -10.88
C ASP A 13 16.96 -19.91 -10.70
N LEU A 14 16.71 -19.45 -9.45
CA LEU A 14 16.59 -18.03 -9.14
C LEU A 14 17.93 -17.30 -9.29
N GLU A 15 19.04 -17.88 -8.89
CA GLU A 15 20.37 -17.30 -9.08
C GLU A 15 20.71 -17.15 -10.57
N GLU A 16 20.37 -18.13 -11.41
CA GLU A 16 20.54 -18.07 -12.86
C GLU A 16 19.65 -16.98 -13.46
N GLN A 17 18.41 -16.87 -13.01
CA GLN A 17 17.48 -15.84 -13.45
C GLN A 17 17.94 -14.44 -13.02
N ILE A 18 18.51 -14.26 -11.83
CA ILE A 18 19.11 -13.00 -11.35
C ILE A 18 20.25 -12.56 -12.27
N GLY A 19 21.00 -13.52 -12.82
CA GLY A 19 22.06 -13.25 -13.78
C GLY A 19 21.55 -12.75 -15.13
N SER A 20 20.46 -13.33 -15.63
CA SER A 20 19.92 -13.10 -16.99
C SER A 20 18.84 -12.01 -17.02
N ASP A 21 17.86 -12.03 -16.10
CA ASP A 21 16.74 -11.09 -16.04
C ASP A 21 16.39 -10.76 -14.58
N LEU A 22 16.98 -9.65 -14.11
CA LEU A 22 16.81 -9.21 -12.72
C LEU A 22 15.36 -8.85 -12.39
N ALA A 23 14.59 -8.26 -13.31
CA ALA A 23 13.21 -7.87 -13.08
C ALA A 23 12.29 -9.08 -12.96
N ALA A 24 12.47 -10.07 -13.85
CA ALA A 24 11.75 -11.33 -13.76
C ALA A 24 12.13 -12.11 -12.50
N ALA A 25 13.41 -12.13 -12.10
CA ALA A 25 13.88 -12.80 -10.90
C ALA A 25 13.23 -12.22 -9.62
N VAL A 26 13.13 -10.89 -9.52
CA VAL A 26 12.46 -10.22 -8.38
C VAL A 26 11.01 -10.68 -8.28
N LYS A 27 10.26 -10.67 -9.39
CA LYS A 27 8.84 -11.09 -9.42
C LYS A 27 8.67 -12.57 -9.12
N THR A 28 9.53 -13.42 -9.67
CA THR A 28 9.52 -14.87 -9.42
C THR A 28 9.77 -15.16 -7.95
N THR A 29 10.76 -14.50 -7.33
CA THR A 29 11.07 -14.65 -5.92
C THR A 29 9.88 -14.21 -5.04
N GLN A 30 9.22 -13.10 -5.37
CA GLN A 30 8.00 -12.66 -4.66
C GLN A 30 6.88 -13.70 -4.73
N GLY A 31 6.66 -14.30 -5.90
CA GLY A 31 5.60 -15.29 -6.13
C GLY A 31 5.78 -16.56 -5.31
N PHE A 32 7.00 -16.90 -4.91
CA PHE A 32 7.28 -18.07 -4.08
C PHE A 32 7.20 -17.81 -2.58
N LEU A 33 7.39 -16.56 -2.15
CA LEU A 33 7.39 -16.20 -0.73
C LEU A 33 5.95 -16.06 -0.20
N SER A 34 5.72 -16.52 1.03
CA SER A 34 4.43 -16.36 1.70
C SER A 34 4.16 -14.89 2.10
N ASP A 35 2.87 -14.51 2.21
CA ASP A 35 2.44 -13.11 2.36
C ASP A 35 2.93 -12.38 3.62
N ASN A 36 3.35 -13.11 4.64
CA ASN A 36 3.67 -12.55 5.96
C ASN A 36 5.15 -12.48 6.31
N GLN A 37 6.06 -12.52 5.33
CA GLN A 37 7.49 -12.63 5.64
C GLN A 37 8.28 -11.37 5.33
N ASP A 38 9.24 -11.07 6.21
CA ASP A 38 10.22 -9.98 6.03
C ASP A 38 10.95 -10.07 4.68
N LYS A 39 11.21 -11.27 4.18
CA LYS A 39 11.87 -11.52 2.89
C LYS A 39 11.03 -11.09 1.69
N ARG A 40 9.70 -11.30 1.74
CA ARG A 40 8.80 -10.78 0.70
C ARG A 40 8.78 -9.25 0.68
N SER A 41 8.72 -8.62 1.85
CA SER A 41 8.80 -7.16 1.98
C SER A 41 10.12 -6.61 1.42
N GLN A 42 11.25 -7.30 1.67
CA GLN A 42 12.55 -6.94 1.09
C GLN A 42 12.54 -7.05 -0.44
N THR A 43 11.91 -8.10 -0.99
CA THR A 43 11.80 -8.28 -2.44
C THR A 43 10.95 -7.18 -3.09
N ILE A 44 9.85 -6.78 -2.45
CA ILE A 44 9.01 -5.64 -2.89
C ILE A 44 9.82 -4.33 -2.91
N LEU A 45 10.65 -4.09 -1.89
CA LEU A 45 11.52 -2.92 -1.85
C LEU A 45 12.57 -2.93 -2.98
N LEU A 46 13.12 -4.10 -3.31
CA LEU A 46 14.06 -4.26 -4.43
C LEU A 46 13.37 -4.00 -5.78
N GLU A 47 12.13 -4.46 -5.95
CA GLU A 47 11.33 -4.16 -7.15
C GLU A 47 11.08 -2.66 -7.30
N GLY A 48 10.67 -1.99 -6.21
CA GLY A 48 10.45 -0.55 -6.21
C GLY A 48 11.69 0.24 -6.58
N ARG A 49 12.86 -0.13 -6.03
CA ARG A 49 14.14 0.47 -6.38
C ARG A 49 14.52 0.23 -7.85
N LEU A 50 14.38 -1.01 -8.32
CA LEU A 50 14.67 -1.34 -9.73
C LEU A 50 13.78 -0.54 -10.68
N SER A 51 12.49 -0.46 -10.39
CA SER A 51 11.53 0.32 -11.17
C SER A 51 11.87 1.81 -11.18
N GLN A 52 12.33 2.36 -10.04
CA GLN A 52 12.73 3.77 -9.95
C GLN A 52 13.98 4.06 -10.81
N ILE A 53 15.04 3.26 -10.67
CA ILE A 53 16.28 3.52 -11.43
C ILE A 53 16.10 3.32 -12.94
N VAL A 54 15.19 2.41 -13.35
CA VAL A 54 14.84 2.25 -14.78
C VAL A 54 14.15 3.51 -15.30
N ARG A 55 13.23 4.10 -14.52
CA ARG A 55 12.58 5.37 -14.89
C ARG A 55 13.58 6.51 -14.95
N ASP A 56 14.43 6.64 -13.93
CA ASP A 56 15.42 7.73 -13.84
C ASP A 56 16.46 7.66 -14.99
N MET A 57 16.81 6.45 -15.41
CA MET A 57 17.63 6.23 -16.59
C MET A 57 16.88 6.62 -17.88
N GLY A 58 15.61 6.22 -18.00
CA GLY A 58 14.76 6.53 -19.16
C GLY A 58 14.49 8.03 -19.33
N THR A 59 14.46 8.78 -18.23
CA THR A 59 14.27 10.24 -18.22
C THR A 59 15.60 11.02 -18.25
N GLY A 60 16.74 10.35 -18.26
CA GLY A 60 18.06 11.00 -18.26
C GLY A 60 18.46 11.66 -16.94
N ILE A 61 17.77 11.35 -15.84
CA ILE A 61 18.04 11.88 -14.49
C ILE A 61 19.35 11.30 -13.94
N ILE A 62 19.65 10.03 -14.23
CA ILE A 62 20.87 9.37 -13.77
C ILE A 62 21.77 8.99 -14.95
N LYS A 63 23.08 8.94 -14.70
CA LYS A 63 24.07 8.51 -15.67
C LYS A 63 24.12 6.99 -15.80
N THR A 64 24.56 6.49 -16.94
CA THR A 64 24.68 5.04 -17.20
C THR A 64 25.54 4.32 -16.15
N GLU A 65 26.61 4.96 -15.66
CA GLU A 65 27.50 4.39 -14.65
C GLU A 65 26.78 4.21 -13.30
N ASP A 66 26.02 5.23 -12.87
CA ASP A 66 25.23 5.18 -11.64
C ASP A 66 24.11 4.14 -11.74
N TYR A 67 23.47 4.05 -12.91
CA TYR A 67 22.46 3.01 -13.19
C TYR A 67 23.06 1.60 -13.04
N GLN A 68 24.22 1.34 -13.65
CA GLN A 68 24.88 0.03 -13.56
C GLN A 68 25.27 -0.31 -12.12
N LEU A 69 25.74 0.67 -11.36
CA LEU A 69 26.11 0.50 -9.95
C LEU A 69 24.89 0.12 -9.09
N GLU A 70 23.76 0.83 -9.29
CA GLU A 70 22.53 0.54 -8.53
C GLU A 70 21.93 -0.82 -8.93
N VAL A 71 21.93 -1.19 -10.22
CA VAL A 71 21.53 -2.53 -10.67
C VAL A 71 22.39 -3.62 -10.03
N ALA A 72 23.72 -3.40 -9.94
CA ALA A 72 24.62 -4.36 -9.30
C ALA A 72 24.33 -4.50 -7.79
N ARG A 73 23.99 -3.41 -7.11
CA ARG A 73 23.59 -3.42 -5.70
C ARG A 73 22.28 -4.21 -5.48
N ILE A 74 21.28 -3.97 -6.34
CA ILE A 74 20.00 -4.70 -6.27
C ILE A 74 20.21 -6.18 -6.56
N ARG A 75 21.04 -6.52 -7.56
CA ARG A 75 21.38 -7.91 -7.88
C ARG A 75 22.03 -8.62 -6.70
N LYS A 76 23.01 -7.98 -6.05
CA LYS A 76 23.67 -8.52 -4.87
C LYS A 76 22.66 -8.73 -3.73
N ALA A 77 21.82 -7.73 -3.44
CA ALA A 77 20.84 -7.84 -2.37
C ALA A 77 19.83 -8.98 -2.62
N LEU A 78 19.42 -9.19 -3.88
CA LEU A 78 18.53 -10.31 -4.24
C LEU A 78 19.24 -11.67 -4.13
N LEU A 79 20.52 -11.76 -4.51
CA LEU A 79 21.32 -12.98 -4.31
C LEU A 79 21.49 -13.33 -2.83
N ASP A 80 21.79 -12.34 -1.99
CA ASP A 80 21.92 -12.52 -0.54
C ASP A 80 20.56 -12.98 0.05
N LEU A 81 19.45 -12.42 -0.42
CA LEU A 81 18.11 -12.83 0.00
C LEU A 81 17.81 -14.27 -0.43
N VAL A 82 18.02 -14.63 -1.69
CA VAL A 82 17.79 -15.99 -2.22
C VAL A 82 18.69 -17.02 -1.50
N GLY A 83 19.96 -16.69 -1.26
CA GLY A 83 20.87 -17.53 -0.48
C GLY A 83 20.35 -17.82 0.94
N GLY A 84 19.73 -16.84 1.56
CA GLY A 84 19.13 -16.93 2.91
C GLY A 84 17.73 -17.55 2.98
N LEU A 85 17.13 -18.03 1.87
CA LEU A 85 15.84 -18.68 1.89
C LEU A 85 15.92 -20.07 2.55
N ASP A 86 14.88 -20.46 3.28
CA ASP A 86 14.69 -21.79 3.85
C ASP A 86 13.27 -22.32 3.54
N GLU A 87 13.00 -23.59 3.86
CA GLU A 87 11.70 -24.20 3.52
C GLU A 87 10.51 -23.52 4.22
N SER A 88 10.76 -22.87 5.37
CA SER A 88 9.71 -22.16 6.11
C SER A 88 9.24 -20.90 5.41
N ASP A 89 10.07 -20.33 4.52
CA ASP A 89 9.74 -19.14 3.74
C ASP A 89 8.64 -19.38 2.68
N PHE A 90 8.40 -20.66 2.36
CA PHE A 90 7.48 -21.07 1.29
C PHE A 90 6.19 -21.74 1.79
N THR A 91 6.11 -22.09 3.07
CA THR A 91 4.92 -22.70 3.65
C THR A 91 3.89 -21.64 4.00
N PRO A 92 2.64 -21.71 3.49
CA PRO A 92 1.57 -20.89 4.02
C PRO A 92 1.31 -21.34 5.46
N GLY A 93 1.79 -20.51 6.41
CA GLY A 93 1.39 -20.59 7.81
C GLY A 93 1.34 -21.96 8.46
N SER A 94 2.49 -22.58 8.75
CA SER A 94 2.57 -23.47 9.92
C SER A 94 2.60 -22.54 11.14
N PRO A 95 1.65 -22.66 12.11
CA PRO A 95 1.76 -21.87 13.33
C PRO A 95 3.03 -22.31 14.05
N GLY A 96 4.05 -21.46 14.02
CA GLY A 96 5.13 -21.54 14.99
C GLY A 96 4.56 -21.54 16.41
N PRO A 97 5.30 -22.02 17.46
CA PRO A 97 4.77 -22.18 18.78
C PRO A 97 4.10 -20.87 19.21
N ALA A 98 2.83 -20.97 19.59
CA ALA A 98 1.91 -19.90 19.87
C ALA A 98 2.56 -18.68 20.57
N SER A 99 3.09 -17.75 19.77
CA SER A 99 3.12 -16.37 20.17
C SER A 99 1.67 -15.88 20.02
N ALA A 100 1.16 -15.25 21.05
CA ALA A 100 -0.16 -14.64 21.06
C ALA A 100 -0.43 -13.94 19.72
N PRO A 101 -1.68 -13.93 19.19
CA PRO A 101 -1.98 -13.40 17.89
C PRO A 101 -1.41 -11.98 17.81
N VAL A 102 -0.33 -11.83 17.04
CA VAL A 102 0.16 -10.50 16.66
C VAL A 102 -0.98 -9.91 15.89
N ALA A 103 -1.69 -8.96 16.47
CA ALA A 103 -2.82 -8.29 15.86
C ALA A 103 -2.36 -7.84 14.47
N ALA A 104 -2.98 -8.38 13.43
CA ALA A 104 -2.62 -8.07 12.07
C ALA A 104 -2.58 -6.55 11.91
N VAL A 105 -1.48 -6.02 11.37
CA VAL A 105 -1.30 -4.58 11.18
C VAL A 105 -2.41 -4.09 10.25
N PRO A 106 -3.36 -3.27 10.72
CA PRO A 106 -4.52 -2.90 9.92
C PRO A 106 -4.13 -2.16 8.64
N LYS A 107 -4.79 -2.50 7.55
CA LYS A 107 -4.63 -1.92 6.23
C LYS A 107 -5.67 -0.82 6.00
N PHE A 108 -5.20 0.37 5.70
CA PHE A 108 -6.00 1.51 5.30
C PHE A 108 -5.82 1.76 3.80
N VAL A 109 -6.92 1.92 3.08
CA VAL A 109 -6.90 2.34 1.67
C VAL A 109 -7.48 3.74 1.58
N ILE A 110 -6.75 4.68 0.98
CA ILE A 110 -7.21 6.06 0.76
C ILE A 110 -7.81 6.15 -0.63
N ILE A 111 -9.11 6.47 -0.69
CA ILE A 111 -9.89 6.61 -1.91
C ILE A 111 -10.16 8.09 -2.15
N TYR A 112 -9.82 8.57 -3.34
CA TYR A 112 -9.98 9.97 -3.71
C TYR A 112 -9.99 10.12 -5.23
N ASP A 113 -10.59 11.22 -5.72
CA ASP A 113 -10.45 11.63 -7.12
C ASP A 113 -9.04 12.15 -7.40
N GLN A 114 -8.50 11.91 -8.58
CA GLN A 114 -7.14 12.32 -8.97
C GLN A 114 -6.88 13.82 -8.75
N SER A 115 -7.89 14.67 -8.90
CA SER A 115 -7.78 16.11 -8.64
C SER A 115 -7.48 16.43 -7.16
N ASP A 116 -7.71 15.48 -6.25
CA ASP A 116 -7.52 15.62 -4.81
C ASP A 116 -6.22 14.96 -4.30
N GLU A 117 -5.32 14.56 -5.19
CA GLU A 117 -4.05 13.89 -4.86
C GLU A 117 -3.23 14.66 -3.82
N GLN A 118 -3.26 15.99 -3.86
CA GLN A 118 -2.57 16.82 -2.87
C GLN A 118 -3.05 16.53 -1.44
N HIS A 119 -4.35 16.33 -1.25
CA HIS A 119 -4.94 16.03 0.06
C HIS A 119 -4.60 14.61 0.52
N ALA A 120 -4.62 13.64 -0.39
CA ALA A 120 -4.21 12.28 -0.10
C ALA A 120 -2.73 12.21 0.28
N THR A 121 -1.86 12.94 -0.43
CA THR A 121 -0.44 13.06 -0.12
C THR A 121 -0.20 13.66 1.26
N MET A 122 -0.91 14.75 1.61
CA MET A 122 -0.79 15.38 2.92
C MET A 122 -1.24 14.44 4.03
N LEU A 123 -2.39 13.77 3.88
CA LEU A 123 -2.85 12.77 4.83
C LEU A 123 -1.83 11.64 5.01
N ASN A 124 -1.31 11.10 3.90
CA ASN A 124 -0.31 10.04 3.93
C ASN A 124 0.98 10.45 4.66
N ARG A 125 1.41 11.72 4.51
CA ARG A 125 2.57 12.28 5.26
C ARG A 125 2.31 12.30 6.76
N HIS A 126 1.13 12.73 7.21
CA HIS A 126 0.76 12.73 8.63
C HIS A 126 0.62 11.32 9.21
N LEU A 127 0.21 10.33 8.40
CA LEU A 127 0.15 8.92 8.77
C LEU A 127 1.53 8.24 8.86
N ASN A 128 2.59 8.90 8.40
CA ASN A 128 3.91 8.28 8.24
C ASN A 128 4.49 7.72 9.56
N VAL A 129 4.27 8.38 10.68
CA VAL A 129 4.72 7.88 12.00
C VAL A 129 4.06 6.53 12.32
N LEU A 130 2.77 6.37 12.03
CA LEU A 130 2.05 5.10 12.24
C LEU A 130 2.55 4.00 11.30
N LYS A 131 2.96 4.35 10.07
CA LYS A 131 3.54 3.43 9.09
C LYS A 131 4.92 2.96 9.52
N ILE A 132 5.82 3.89 9.88
CA ILE A 132 7.19 3.59 10.33
C ILE A 132 7.18 2.74 11.61
N THR A 133 6.24 3.01 12.53
CA THR A 133 6.09 2.22 13.75
C THR A 133 5.34 0.90 13.54
N LYS A 134 5.08 0.52 12.28
CA LYS A 134 4.37 -0.72 11.88
C LYS A 134 2.99 -0.87 12.56
N LYS A 135 2.32 0.22 12.88
CA LYS A 135 0.97 0.22 13.46
C LYS A 135 -0.13 0.16 12.41
N ILE A 136 0.15 0.63 11.19
CA ILE A 136 -0.76 0.58 10.05
C ILE A 136 0.00 0.31 8.76
N ARG A 137 -0.71 -0.22 7.77
CA ARG A 137 -0.34 -0.18 6.34
C ARG A 137 -1.28 0.79 5.64
N VAL A 138 -0.76 1.59 4.71
CA VAL A 138 -1.56 2.55 3.95
C VAL A 138 -1.30 2.35 2.47
N TYR A 139 -2.36 2.29 1.68
CA TYR A 139 -2.33 2.26 0.23
C TYR A 139 -3.12 3.45 -0.34
N ASN A 140 -2.53 4.16 -1.32
CA ASN A 140 -3.20 5.22 -2.06
C ASN A 140 -3.61 4.69 -3.43
N VAL A 141 -4.87 4.84 -3.80
CA VAL A 141 -5.40 4.26 -5.05
C VAL A 141 -4.72 4.80 -6.31
N ASN A 142 -4.21 6.04 -6.30
CA ASN A 142 -3.55 6.65 -7.45
C ASN A 142 -2.01 6.51 -7.47
N GLU A 143 -1.41 5.75 -6.56
CA GLU A 143 0.05 5.50 -6.58
C GLU A 143 0.50 4.64 -7.76
N THR A 144 -0.44 4.13 -8.55
CA THR A 144 -0.15 3.27 -9.70
C THR A 144 -0.50 3.99 -11.00
N LEU A 145 0.50 4.24 -11.84
CA LEU A 145 0.31 4.77 -13.19
C LEU A 145 -0.16 3.66 -14.13
N GLY A 146 -1.22 3.91 -14.92
CA GLY A 146 -1.66 3.02 -16.00
C GLY A 146 -3.17 2.79 -16.05
N GLU A 147 -3.61 2.09 -17.09
CA GLU A 147 -5.00 1.64 -17.26
C GLU A 147 -5.37 0.64 -16.16
N GLY A 148 -6.62 0.67 -15.69
CA GLY A 148 -7.14 -0.27 -14.67
C GLY A 148 -7.05 0.22 -13.22
N LEU A 149 -6.95 1.53 -12.98
CA LEU A 149 -6.91 2.12 -11.61
C LEU A 149 -8.08 1.65 -10.75
N ILE A 150 -9.30 1.60 -11.31
CA ILE A 150 -10.51 1.16 -10.59
C ILE A 150 -10.42 -0.33 -10.20
N ASP A 151 -9.96 -1.20 -11.12
CA ASP A 151 -9.86 -2.63 -10.85
C ASP A 151 -8.81 -2.91 -9.78
N ARG A 152 -7.70 -2.16 -9.80
CA ARG A 152 -6.68 -2.27 -8.77
C ARG A 152 -7.16 -1.71 -7.44
N ALA A 153 -7.89 -0.60 -7.45
CA ALA A 153 -8.53 -0.07 -6.26
C ALA A 153 -9.46 -1.12 -5.63
N LYS A 154 -10.28 -1.81 -6.42
CA LYS A 154 -11.14 -2.91 -5.96
C LYS A 154 -10.33 -4.02 -5.27
N GLN A 155 -9.23 -4.48 -5.89
CA GLN A 155 -8.37 -5.50 -5.31
C GLN A 155 -7.77 -5.06 -3.95
N GLU A 156 -7.25 -3.82 -3.88
CA GLU A 156 -6.66 -3.30 -2.65
C GLU A 156 -7.71 -3.06 -1.55
N MET A 157 -8.96 -2.82 -1.94
CA MET A 157 -10.09 -2.68 -1.02
C MET A 157 -10.55 -4.03 -0.46
N GLU A 158 -10.39 -5.15 -1.19
CA GLU A 158 -10.85 -6.47 -0.75
C GLU A 158 -10.24 -6.90 0.59
N ASP A 159 -8.96 -6.66 0.80
CA ASP A 159 -8.22 -6.99 2.02
C ASP A 159 -8.01 -5.80 2.97
N ALA A 160 -8.66 -4.65 2.70
CA ALA A 160 -8.58 -3.47 3.54
C ALA A 160 -9.42 -3.63 4.82
N ASP A 161 -8.83 -3.26 5.96
CA ASP A 161 -9.56 -3.17 7.23
C ASP A 161 -10.39 -1.88 7.30
N TYR A 162 -9.91 -0.80 6.68
CA TYR A 162 -10.57 0.51 6.66
C TYR A 162 -10.38 1.21 5.31
N LEU A 163 -11.44 1.85 4.84
CA LEU A 163 -11.44 2.70 3.65
C LEU A 163 -11.55 4.17 4.07
N LEU A 164 -10.50 4.96 3.84
CA LEU A 164 -10.50 6.40 4.07
C LEU A 164 -10.97 7.08 2.78
N VAL A 165 -12.19 7.57 2.75
CA VAL A 165 -12.79 8.21 1.57
C VAL A 165 -12.69 9.73 1.71
N LEU A 166 -11.91 10.39 0.86
CA LEU A 166 -11.79 11.84 0.85
C LEU A 166 -13.07 12.46 0.27
N ILE A 167 -13.82 13.17 1.10
CA ILE A 167 -15.07 13.81 0.72
C ILE A 167 -14.76 15.19 0.15
N THR A 168 -14.93 15.30 -1.15
CA THR A 168 -14.74 16.50 -1.98
C THR A 168 -15.86 16.59 -3.02
N VAL A 169 -16.02 17.74 -3.64
CA VAL A 169 -16.91 17.88 -4.80
C VAL A 169 -16.43 17.03 -5.98
N ASN A 170 -15.12 16.86 -6.13
CA ASN A 170 -14.53 16.05 -7.21
C ASN A 170 -14.93 14.58 -7.11
N LEU A 171 -14.94 14.00 -5.91
CA LEU A 171 -15.37 12.60 -5.71
C LEU A 171 -16.79 12.38 -6.24
N PHE A 172 -17.71 13.30 -5.97
CA PHE A 172 -19.12 13.19 -6.42
C PHE A 172 -19.30 13.48 -7.90
N ASN A 173 -18.36 14.18 -8.52
CA ASN A 173 -18.33 14.42 -9.96
C ASN A 173 -17.64 13.28 -10.74
N SER A 174 -17.08 12.30 -10.06
CA SER A 174 -16.43 11.11 -10.63
C SER A 174 -17.30 9.86 -10.44
N PRO A 175 -18.17 9.53 -11.40
CA PRO A 175 -19.14 8.43 -11.22
C PRO A 175 -18.49 7.11 -10.84
N ASP A 176 -17.34 6.76 -11.44
CA ASP A 176 -16.66 5.49 -11.21
C ASP A 176 -16.14 5.37 -9.77
N TRP A 177 -15.56 6.45 -9.23
CA TRP A 177 -15.08 6.48 -7.83
C TRP A 177 -16.24 6.47 -6.85
N PHE A 178 -17.31 7.20 -7.14
CA PHE A 178 -18.48 7.22 -6.28
C PHE A 178 -19.19 5.86 -6.27
N GLU A 179 -19.35 5.22 -7.44
CA GLU A 179 -19.92 3.87 -7.53
C GLU A 179 -19.09 2.85 -6.76
N LEU A 180 -17.76 2.92 -6.84
CA LEU A 180 -16.86 2.07 -6.08
C LEU A 180 -17.09 2.21 -4.57
N VAL A 181 -17.18 3.43 -4.06
CA VAL A 181 -17.45 3.71 -2.64
C VAL A 181 -18.85 3.22 -2.26
N TYR A 182 -19.84 3.47 -3.11
CA TYR A 182 -21.22 3.06 -2.86
C TYR A 182 -21.38 1.54 -2.77
N ASN A 183 -20.72 0.81 -3.66
CA ASN A 183 -20.70 -0.66 -3.65
C ASN A 183 -20.02 -1.18 -2.37
N ALA A 184 -18.89 -0.60 -1.98
CA ALA A 184 -18.19 -0.95 -0.74
C ALA A 184 -19.07 -0.74 0.52
N MET A 185 -19.92 0.32 0.53
CA MET A 185 -20.90 0.52 1.59
C MET A 185 -21.94 -0.61 1.61
N GLY A 186 -22.46 -1.00 0.45
CA GLY A 186 -23.40 -2.11 0.30
C GLY A 186 -22.85 -3.45 0.77
N GLU A 187 -21.55 -3.66 0.63
CA GLU A 187 -20.82 -4.83 1.10
C GLU A 187 -20.50 -4.79 2.61
N GLY A 188 -20.85 -3.72 3.30
CA GLY A 188 -20.60 -3.55 4.75
C GLY A 188 -19.13 -3.29 5.08
N ARG A 189 -18.32 -2.77 4.14
CA ARG A 189 -16.95 -2.36 4.40
C ARG A 189 -16.86 -1.23 5.42
N ARG A 190 -15.78 -1.18 6.18
CA ARG A 190 -15.54 -0.13 7.19
C ARG A 190 -15.06 1.16 6.51
N ILE A 191 -16.00 2.01 6.17
CA ILE A 191 -15.72 3.31 5.53
C ILE A 191 -15.62 4.40 6.59
N ILE A 192 -14.60 5.24 6.45
CA ILE A 192 -14.36 6.44 7.26
C ILE A 192 -14.31 7.64 6.30
N PRO A 193 -15.39 8.44 6.23
CA PRO A 193 -15.39 9.65 5.44
C PRO A 193 -14.41 10.68 6.03
N VAL A 194 -13.52 11.21 5.19
CA VAL A 194 -12.58 12.29 5.55
C VAL A 194 -13.00 13.55 4.82
N ARG A 195 -13.61 14.48 5.53
CA ARG A 195 -14.13 15.72 4.96
C ARG A 195 -12.99 16.69 4.68
N ILE A 196 -12.67 16.84 3.42
CA ILE A 196 -11.61 17.75 2.96
C ILE A 196 -12.13 19.17 2.82
N GLU A 197 -13.30 19.32 2.19
CA GLU A 197 -13.96 20.59 1.95
C GLU A 197 -15.45 20.50 2.28
N LYS A 198 -16.13 21.65 2.22
CA LYS A 198 -17.58 21.69 2.33
C LYS A 198 -18.20 21.16 1.05
N ALA A 199 -18.62 19.94 1.08
CA ALA A 199 -19.38 19.29 0.02
C ALA A 199 -20.73 18.85 0.57
N ASP A 200 -21.76 18.97 -0.24
CA ASP A 200 -23.06 18.36 0.04
C ASP A 200 -22.99 16.88 -0.33
N PHE A 201 -23.20 16.02 0.63
CA PHE A 201 -23.23 14.56 0.45
C PHE A 201 -24.45 13.93 1.15
N GLU A 202 -25.47 14.74 1.42
CA GLU A 202 -26.74 14.27 1.95
C GLU A 202 -27.41 13.32 0.94
N GLY A 203 -28.00 12.24 1.42
CA GLY A 203 -28.61 11.22 0.57
C GLY A 203 -27.66 10.18 -0.03
N THR A 204 -26.34 10.33 0.13
CA THR A 204 -25.36 9.37 -0.38
C THR A 204 -25.17 8.16 0.56
N GLY A 205 -25.65 8.25 1.80
CA GLY A 205 -25.43 7.28 2.85
C GLY A 205 -24.16 7.55 3.67
N LEU A 206 -23.19 8.29 3.13
CA LEU A 206 -21.94 8.65 3.81
C LEU A 206 -22.19 9.59 5.01
N GLU A 207 -23.26 10.40 4.95
CA GLU A 207 -23.67 11.30 6.03
C GLU A 207 -24.05 10.56 7.33
N LYS A 208 -24.40 9.28 7.23
CA LYS A 208 -24.71 8.43 8.39
C LYS A 208 -23.48 7.90 9.11
N LEU A 209 -22.32 8.00 8.49
CA LEU A 209 -21.09 7.51 9.03
C LEU A 209 -20.38 8.61 9.84
N LYS A 210 -19.66 8.19 10.90
CA LYS A 210 -18.82 9.13 11.65
C LYS A 210 -17.68 9.59 10.74
N SER A 211 -17.68 10.86 10.38
CA SER A 211 -16.64 11.47 9.55
C SER A 211 -15.48 12.04 10.36
N LEU A 212 -14.35 12.24 9.68
CA LEU A 212 -13.16 12.93 10.18
C LEU A 212 -12.92 14.21 9.35
N PRO A 213 -12.27 15.20 9.91
CA PRO A 213 -11.83 15.42 11.30
C PRO A 213 -12.98 15.42 12.32
N SER A 214 -12.62 15.45 13.60
CA SER A 214 -13.60 15.51 14.70
C SER A 214 -14.53 16.72 14.59
N MET A 215 -15.64 16.71 15.36
CA MET A 215 -16.65 17.77 15.38
C MET A 215 -17.35 18.03 14.03
N ASN A 216 -17.34 17.07 13.13
CA ASN A 216 -18.00 17.15 11.81
C ASN A 216 -17.54 18.36 10.96
N ARG A 217 -16.28 18.78 11.11
CA ARG A 217 -15.67 19.90 10.36
C ARG A 217 -14.89 19.37 9.18
N ALA A 218 -14.84 20.13 8.09
CA ALA A 218 -13.95 19.85 6.98
C ALA A 218 -12.53 20.36 7.27
N VAL A 219 -11.50 19.76 6.63
CA VAL A 219 -10.11 20.23 6.71
C VAL A 219 -10.00 21.72 6.33
N SER A 220 -10.78 22.16 5.35
CA SER A 220 -10.82 23.56 4.91
C SER A 220 -11.37 24.53 5.96
N GLU A 221 -12.02 24.05 7.01
CA GLU A 221 -12.61 24.88 8.08
C GLU A 221 -11.68 25.03 9.29
N PHE A 222 -10.51 24.41 9.26
CA PHE A 222 -9.49 24.59 10.30
C PHE A 222 -8.63 25.81 9.98
N GLY A 223 -8.16 26.48 11.02
CA GLY A 223 -7.20 27.56 10.87
C GLY A 223 -5.85 27.11 10.29
N SER A 224 -5.49 25.86 10.54
CA SER A 224 -4.33 25.18 9.98
C SER A 224 -4.75 23.82 9.41
N LYS A 225 -4.36 23.52 8.17
CA LYS A 225 -4.58 22.19 7.58
C LYS A 225 -3.81 21.11 8.34
N ASP A 226 -2.62 21.43 8.87
CA ASP A 226 -1.83 20.47 9.65
C ASP A 226 -2.56 20.08 10.94
N ASP A 227 -3.24 21.01 11.61
CA ASP A 227 -4.05 20.70 12.80
C ASP A 227 -5.21 19.76 12.45
N ALA A 228 -5.86 19.97 11.31
CA ALA A 228 -6.91 19.09 10.82
C ALA A 228 -6.41 17.66 10.55
N TYR A 229 -5.26 17.52 9.87
CA TYR A 229 -4.68 16.20 9.61
C TYR A 229 -4.16 15.54 10.90
N MET A 230 -3.65 16.30 11.85
CA MET A 230 -3.27 15.76 13.16
C MET A 230 -4.47 15.26 13.95
N ASP A 231 -5.61 15.96 13.87
CA ASP A 231 -6.87 15.49 14.46
C ASP A 231 -7.31 14.16 13.83
N ILE A 232 -7.27 14.04 12.50
CA ILE A 232 -7.56 12.80 11.79
C ILE A 232 -6.67 11.66 12.30
N VAL A 233 -5.36 11.86 12.36
CA VAL A 233 -4.41 10.84 12.85
C VAL A 233 -4.72 10.44 14.29
N THR A 234 -5.11 11.40 15.12
CA THR A 234 -5.46 11.14 16.53
C THR A 234 -6.72 10.28 16.65
N GLU A 235 -7.74 10.54 15.83
CA GLU A 235 -8.95 9.73 15.81
C GLU A 235 -8.67 8.32 15.25
N LEU A 236 -7.87 8.21 14.18
CA LEU A 236 -7.49 6.91 13.62
C LEU A 236 -6.70 6.04 14.62
N ARG A 237 -5.84 6.66 15.46
CA ARG A 237 -5.13 5.92 16.52
C ARG A 237 -6.04 5.22 17.50
N LYS A 238 -7.25 5.73 17.72
CA LYS A 238 -8.24 5.10 18.62
C LYS A 238 -8.80 3.79 18.07
N LEU A 239 -8.69 3.58 16.75
CA LEU A 239 -9.14 2.36 16.07
C LEU A 239 -8.08 1.25 16.09
N LEU A 240 -6.85 1.59 16.46
CA LEU A 240 -5.73 0.65 16.42
C LEU A 240 -5.70 -0.20 17.69
N PRO A 241 -5.31 -1.48 17.60
CA PRO A 241 -5.09 -2.31 18.78
C PRO A 241 -4.00 -1.68 19.66
N ARG A 242 -4.23 -1.75 20.96
CA ARG A 242 -3.31 -1.25 21.99
C ARG A 242 -2.12 -2.15 22.16
#